data_9d61783065c4f3eda64e48904068814d
#
_entry.id   9d61783065c4f3eda64e48904068814d
#
_cell.length_a   1.000
_cell.length_b   1.000
_cell.length_c   1.000
_cell.angle_alpha   90.00
_cell.angle_beta   90.00
_cell.angle_gamma   90.00
#
_symmetry.space_group_name_H-M   'P 1'
#
loop_
_entity.id
_entity.type
_entity.pdbx_description
1 polymer ?
#
loop_
_entity_poly.entity_id
_entity_poly.type
_entity_poly.pdbx_seq_one_letter_code
_entity_poly.pdbx_strand_id
1 'polypeptide(L)'
;MVDSLWGEDFVIPETKKVVKKIAKKISEPKDPSQVVTKAVKSKTLSVKEKLSIIRENVLKILGRYKENTLVIKTREDLTDYINKAIENGIIAVDTETNNSLDPITCKLMGPCLYTPGLKQAYIPINHVNPDTLERLDWQLTEKDVAEELSRLTDTKIVMHNGKFDYQVIKCTCAVALKIYWDTMIGAKVLDENEKSANLKNQYIDKIDSTQEKYSIDHLFEDIEYALVDPEIFDLYAATDSLMTLSLYEWQKEKFELAGHERLYNMFMTVEMPLVEVIAEMEMRGLEVDLEYAELLSAKFHKRLDILDGKISDELDKLRSKIDAWRKTEDANFHPLATKASKDGTFKEQKSKNEQLEDPINLASPTQLAILFYDILKCPPVNKKKPRGTGEAELDAIAEKLKLPICDLLKDRRGLVKLITTYIDVIPELSKRWPDGRVRTHFNAYGAATGRLSSSEPLNFQNIPAHEKTIRLLFKAKDEDTFIDIADDNSYFVNIYDSVETLGGWKRAKEIVIGDHLCGDDYIEEVVAIDTTENFIRIFVK
;
A
#
# COMPACT_ATOMS: atom_id res chain seq x y z
N MET A 1 11.87 30.16 15.14
CA MET A 1 11.29 30.53 13.83
C MET A 1 9.97 29.81 13.55
N VAL A 2 9.41 29.06 14.53
CA VAL A 2 8.09 28.42 14.44
C VAL A 2 6.96 29.44 14.59
N ASP A 3 7.18 30.50 15.37
CA ASP A 3 6.14 31.52 15.66
C ASP A 3 5.74 32.42 14.48
N SER A 4 6.52 32.45 13.42
CA SER A 4 6.16 33.25 12.22
C SER A 4 5.20 32.53 11.25
N LEU A 5 4.92 31.25 11.48
CA LEU A 5 3.95 30.46 10.69
C LEU A 5 2.50 30.59 11.20
N TRP A 6 2.35 31.07 12.44
CA TRP A 6 1.06 31.26 13.10
C TRP A 6 0.83 32.77 13.28
N GLY A 7 0.07 33.38 12.40
CA GLY A 7 -0.33 34.79 12.61
C GLY A 7 -1.07 34.90 13.94
N GLU A 8 -0.86 36.03 14.65
CA GLU A 8 -1.29 36.32 16.05
C GLU A 8 -2.80 36.26 16.33
N ASP A 9 -3.66 35.97 15.33
CA ASP A 9 -5.13 36.03 15.44
C ASP A 9 -5.83 34.65 15.39
N PHE A 10 -5.17 33.53 15.72
CA PHE A 10 -5.79 32.22 15.64
C PHE A 10 -6.53 31.82 16.93
N VAL A 11 -7.83 32.12 17.02
CA VAL A 11 -8.74 31.59 18.04
C VAL A 11 -9.33 30.28 17.56
N ILE A 12 -9.16 29.20 18.32
CA ILE A 12 -9.68 27.85 18.03
C ILE A 12 -11.23 27.87 18.10
N PRO A 13 -11.95 27.60 17.02
CA PRO A 13 -13.41 27.41 17.09
C PRO A 13 -13.73 26.03 17.67
N GLU A 14 -14.78 25.91 18.48
CA GLU A 14 -15.25 24.63 19.06
C GLU A 14 -15.43 23.54 17.98
N THR A 15 -14.58 22.52 18.02
CA THR A 15 -14.36 21.52 16.99
C THR A 15 -15.51 20.52 16.77
N LYS A 16 -16.48 20.45 17.68
CA LYS A 16 -17.57 19.43 17.67
C LYS A 16 -18.54 19.47 16.47
N LYS A 17 -18.63 20.58 15.74
CA LYS A 17 -19.59 20.71 14.60
C LYS A 17 -18.98 20.42 13.23
N VAL A 18 -17.67 20.58 13.06
CA VAL A 18 -16.99 20.36 11.76
C VAL A 18 -16.78 18.87 11.50
N VAL A 19 -16.39 18.12 12.51
CA VAL A 19 -16.17 16.67 12.42
C VAL A 19 -17.44 15.92 12.00
N LYS A 20 -18.62 16.33 12.48
CA LYS A 20 -19.90 15.69 12.06
C LYS A 20 -20.30 15.96 10.60
N LYS A 21 -19.79 17.01 9.97
CA LYS A 21 -20.07 17.32 8.55
C LYS A 21 -19.13 16.61 7.60
N ILE A 22 -17.90 16.35 8.03
CA ILE A 22 -16.89 15.63 7.25
C ILE A 22 -17.15 14.13 7.29
N ALA A 23 -17.49 13.57 8.45
CA ALA A 23 -17.90 12.16 8.60
C ALA A 23 -19.14 11.78 7.74
N LYS A 24 -19.94 12.75 7.29
CA LYS A 24 -21.09 12.53 6.40
C LYS A 24 -20.76 12.58 4.92
N LYS A 25 -19.50 12.95 4.55
CA LYS A 25 -19.02 13.01 3.14
C LYS A 25 -17.99 11.93 2.79
N ILE A 26 -17.39 11.28 3.79
CA ILE A 26 -16.70 10.02 3.58
C ILE A 26 -17.81 8.99 3.50
N SER A 27 -18.14 8.56 2.29
CA SER A 27 -19.10 7.46 2.10
C SER A 27 -18.60 6.31 2.97
N GLU A 28 -19.42 5.89 3.92
CA GLU A 28 -19.33 4.59 4.55
C GLU A 28 -18.97 3.57 3.46
N PRO A 29 -18.11 2.58 3.73
CA PRO A 29 -17.91 1.51 2.77
C PRO A 29 -19.31 1.03 2.39
N LYS A 30 -19.66 1.16 1.11
CA LYS A 30 -20.99 0.83 0.63
C LYS A 30 -21.25 -0.58 1.08
N ASP A 31 -22.20 -0.73 1.99
CA ASP A 31 -22.74 -2.02 2.36
C ASP A 31 -22.97 -2.81 1.07
N PRO A 32 -22.32 -3.97 0.86
CA PRO A 32 -22.52 -4.77 -0.33
C PRO A 32 -23.98 -5.09 -0.62
N SER A 33 -24.87 -4.98 0.38
CA SER A 33 -26.31 -5.20 0.25
C SER A 33 -27.08 -4.10 -0.50
N GLN A 34 -26.49 -2.91 -0.74
CA GLN A 34 -27.18 -1.79 -1.41
C GLN A 34 -26.88 -1.60 -2.91
N VAL A 35 -26.10 -2.47 -3.52
CA VAL A 35 -25.85 -2.48 -4.99
C VAL A 35 -26.72 -3.52 -5.70
N VAL A 36 -27.86 -3.87 -5.16
CA VAL A 36 -28.80 -4.80 -5.82
C VAL A 36 -30.09 -4.08 -6.15
N THR A 37 -30.12 -3.41 -7.30
CA THR A 37 -31.40 -3.17 -7.98
C THR A 37 -31.27 -3.58 -9.44
N LYS A 38 -31.89 -4.72 -9.75
CA LYS A 38 -32.11 -5.33 -11.07
C LYS A 38 -30.95 -6.17 -11.64
N ALA A 39 -30.56 -7.21 -10.96
CA ALA A 39 -30.10 -8.42 -11.60
C ALA A 39 -31.11 -9.55 -11.31
N VAL A 40 -31.32 -10.37 -12.31
CA VAL A 40 -32.07 -11.62 -12.25
C VAL A 40 -31.79 -12.33 -10.93
N LYS A 41 -32.83 -12.79 -10.21
CA LYS A 41 -32.69 -13.62 -9.00
C LYS A 41 -31.88 -14.88 -9.32
N SER A 42 -30.55 -14.78 -9.25
CA SER A 42 -29.71 -15.95 -9.08
C SER A 42 -30.01 -16.47 -7.67
N LYS A 43 -30.39 -17.71 -7.54
CA LYS A 43 -30.52 -18.39 -6.26
C LYS A 43 -29.18 -18.25 -5.55
N THR A 44 -29.12 -17.50 -4.46
CA THR A 44 -27.90 -17.40 -3.64
C THR A 44 -27.67 -18.80 -3.06
N LEU A 45 -26.59 -19.45 -3.43
CA LEU A 45 -26.23 -20.77 -2.92
C LEU A 45 -26.04 -20.70 -1.40
N SER A 46 -26.50 -21.72 -0.68
CA SER A 46 -26.22 -21.88 0.75
C SER A 46 -24.72 -22.15 0.95
N VAL A 47 -24.20 -21.89 2.17
CA VAL A 47 -22.82 -22.20 2.53
C VAL A 47 -22.45 -23.66 2.24
N LYS A 48 -23.36 -24.60 2.55
CA LYS A 48 -23.15 -26.04 2.26
C LYS A 48 -23.04 -26.35 0.77
N GLU A 49 -23.86 -25.72 -0.06
CA GLU A 49 -23.77 -25.88 -1.52
C GLU A 49 -22.45 -25.32 -2.05
N LYS A 50 -22.03 -24.14 -1.57
CA LYS A 50 -20.73 -23.55 -1.93
C LYS A 50 -19.57 -24.46 -1.53
N LEU A 51 -19.55 -24.96 -0.30
CA LEU A 51 -18.50 -25.88 0.18
C LEU A 51 -18.44 -27.19 -0.64
N SER A 52 -19.58 -27.72 -1.08
CA SER A 52 -19.62 -28.90 -1.97
C SER A 52 -18.99 -28.61 -3.33
N ILE A 53 -19.32 -27.47 -3.93
CA ILE A 53 -18.74 -27.04 -5.22
C ILE A 53 -17.24 -26.81 -5.09
N ILE A 54 -16.79 -26.14 -4.01
CA ILE A 54 -15.37 -25.93 -3.71
C ILE A 54 -14.64 -27.26 -3.63
N ARG A 55 -15.17 -28.21 -2.86
CA ARG A 55 -14.59 -29.56 -2.74
C ARG A 55 -14.42 -30.24 -4.09
N GLU A 56 -15.44 -30.21 -4.95
CA GLU A 56 -15.38 -30.80 -6.28
C GLU A 56 -14.33 -30.13 -7.16
N ASN A 57 -14.28 -28.79 -7.17
CA ASN A 57 -13.32 -28.01 -7.95
C ASN A 57 -11.88 -28.25 -7.49
N VAL A 58 -11.63 -28.20 -6.18
CA VAL A 58 -10.31 -28.46 -5.61
C VAL A 58 -9.84 -29.88 -5.95
N LEU A 59 -10.69 -30.88 -5.76
CA LEU A 59 -10.34 -32.28 -6.09
C LEU A 59 -10.11 -32.49 -7.60
N LYS A 60 -10.84 -31.77 -8.45
CA LYS A 60 -10.64 -31.84 -9.90
C LYS A 60 -9.27 -31.27 -10.31
N ILE A 61 -8.87 -30.13 -9.76
CA ILE A 61 -7.66 -29.39 -10.17
C ILE A 61 -6.41 -29.89 -9.42
N LEU A 62 -6.55 -30.13 -8.11
CA LEU A 62 -5.45 -30.43 -7.21
C LEU A 62 -5.46 -31.87 -6.66
N GLY A 63 -6.46 -32.67 -7.00
CA GLY A 63 -6.60 -34.05 -6.49
C GLY A 63 -5.40 -34.96 -6.78
N ARG A 64 -4.56 -34.63 -7.77
CA ARG A 64 -3.30 -35.33 -8.07
C ARG A 64 -2.27 -35.24 -6.92
N TYR A 65 -2.38 -34.22 -6.06
CA TYR A 65 -1.49 -34.03 -4.92
C TYR A 65 -1.96 -34.76 -3.66
N LYS A 66 -3.19 -35.29 -3.61
CA LYS A 66 -3.83 -35.86 -2.43
C LYS A 66 -3.00 -36.94 -1.71
N GLU A 67 -2.30 -37.77 -2.48
CA GLU A 67 -1.43 -38.81 -1.91
C GLU A 67 -0.14 -38.22 -1.28
N ASN A 68 0.21 -36.98 -1.65
CA ASN A 68 1.44 -36.31 -1.26
C ASN A 68 1.22 -35.18 -0.23
N THR A 69 -0.02 -34.90 0.17
CA THR A 69 -0.34 -33.94 1.23
C THR A 69 -0.62 -34.60 2.56
N LEU A 70 -0.47 -33.85 3.64
CA LEU A 70 -0.64 -34.28 5.02
C LEU A 70 -1.19 -33.14 5.87
N VAL A 71 -2.36 -33.35 6.48
CA VAL A 71 -2.85 -32.46 7.54
C VAL A 71 -2.27 -32.92 8.89
N ILE A 72 -1.42 -32.10 9.49
CA ILE A 72 -0.85 -32.36 10.81
C ILE A 72 -1.89 -31.99 11.88
N LYS A 73 -2.26 -32.98 12.69
CA LYS A 73 -3.34 -32.88 13.71
C LYS A 73 -2.84 -32.94 15.13
N THR A 74 -1.63 -33.42 15.35
CA THR A 74 -1.05 -33.57 16.70
C THR A 74 0.28 -32.85 16.81
N ARG A 75 0.62 -32.43 18.02
CA ARG A 75 1.92 -31.83 18.29
C ARG A 75 3.07 -32.81 18.06
N GLU A 76 2.89 -34.07 18.33
CA GLU A 76 3.90 -35.11 18.10
C GLU A 76 4.24 -35.21 16.61
N ASP A 77 3.22 -35.27 15.73
CA ASP A 77 3.43 -35.28 14.29
C ASP A 77 4.17 -34.01 13.81
N LEU A 78 3.85 -32.84 14.37
CA LEU A 78 4.52 -31.58 14.03
C LEU A 78 5.99 -31.62 14.50
N THR A 79 6.24 -32.09 15.72
CA THR A 79 7.59 -32.25 16.27
C THR A 79 8.43 -33.17 15.39
N ASP A 80 7.89 -34.30 14.96
CA ASP A 80 8.60 -35.26 14.10
C ASP A 80 8.87 -34.65 12.71
N TYR A 81 7.92 -33.88 12.18
CA TYR A 81 8.09 -33.18 10.91
C TYR A 81 9.22 -32.15 10.99
N ILE A 82 9.25 -31.33 12.04
CA ILE A 82 10.29 -30.33 12.29
C ILE A 82 11.66 -30.99 12.55
N ASN A 83 11.71 -32.11 13.29
CA ASN A 83 12.94 -32.89 13.48
C ASN A 83 13.54 -33.29 12.11
N LYS A 84 12.70 -33.78 11.20
CA LYS A 84 13.14 -34.16 9.86
C LYS A 84 13.60 -32.96 9.02
N ALA A 85 12.93 -31.82 9.15
CA ALA A 85 13.34 -30.59 8.48
C ALA A 85 14.72 -30.10 8.98
N ILE A 86 14.96 -30.18 10.30
CA ILE A 86 16.27 -29.85 10.90
C ILE A 86 17.35 -30.83 10.40
N GLU A 87 17.07 -32.13 10.36
CA GLU A 87 17.98 -33.14 9.80
C GLU A 87 18.34 -32.86 8.34
N ASN A 88 17.35 -32.49 7.53
CA ASN A 88 17.53 -32.13 6.11
C ASN A 88 18.24 -30.78 5.93
N GLY A 89 18.25 -29.92 6.93
CA GLY A 89 18.84 -28.58 6.90
C GLY A 89 18.12 -27.59 5.99
N ILE A 90 16.91 -27.93 5.50
CA ILE A 90 16.10 -27.07 4.63
C ILE A 90 14.62 -27.34 4.75
N ILE A 91 13.81 -26.28 4.68
CA ILE A 91 12.35 -26.34 4.69
C ILE A 91 11.76 -25.18 3.89
N ALA A 92 10.71 -25.43 3.11
CA ALA A 92 9.85 -24.36 2.61
C ALA A 92 8.74 -24.09 3.61
N VAL A 93 8.45 -22.82 3.84
CA VAL A 93 7.40 -22.33 4.74
C VAL A 93 6.54 -21.33 3.96
N ASP A 94 5.23 -21.49 4.08
CA ASP A 94 4.21 -20.60 3.56
C ASP A 94 3.12 -20.43 4.60
N THR A 95 2.28 -19.40 4.54
CA THR A 95 1.21 -19.16 5.49
C THR A 95 -0.12 -18.91 4.81
N GLU A 96 -1.16 -19.55 5.32
CA GLU A 96 -2.52 -19.25 4.92
C GLU A 96 -3.20 -18.38 5.97
N THR A 97 -3.86 -17.32 5.51
CA THR A 97 -4.57 -16.38 6.38
C THR A 97 -6.08 -16.40 6.09
N ASN A 98 -6.87 -15.84 7.00
CA ASN A 98 -8.25 -15.53 6.70
C ASN A 98 -8.29 -14.53 5.51
N ASN A 99 -9.38 -14.41 4.79
CA ASN A 99 -9.50 -13.58 3.57
C ASN A 99 -8.89 -12.14 3.65
N SER A 100 -8.02 -11.86 4.61
CA SER A 100 -7.28 -10.61 4.81
C SER A 100 -5.83 -10.73 4.36
N LEU A 101 -5.37 -9.73 3.61
CA LEU A 101 -3.97 -9.59 3.19
C LEU A 101 -3.16 -8.60 4.06
N ASP A 102 -3.70 -8.16 5.19
CA ASP A 102 -2.98 -7.33 6.16
C ASP A 102 -2.28 -8.23 7.18
N PRO A 103 -0.95 -8.38 7.13
CA PRO A 103 -0.23 -9.35 7.96
C PRO A 103 -0.28 -9.05 9.46
N ILE A 104 -0.65 -7.82 9.85
CA ILE A 104 -0.71 -7.40 11.26
C ILE A 104 -2.06 -7.73 11.89
N THR A 105 -3.13 -7.64 11.10
CA THR A 105 -4.51 -7.82 11.60
C THR A 105 -5.17 -9.08 11.07
N CYS A 106 -4.54 -9.77 10.12
CA CYS A 106 -5.06 -11.05 9.64
C CYS A 106 -5.02 -12.13 10.73
N LYS A 107 -5.82 -13.15 10.54
CA LYS A 107 -5.81 -14.35 11.37
C LYS A 107 -5.10 -15.47 10.63
N LEU A 108 -4.05 -16.03 11.21
CA LEU A 108 -3.35 -17.17 10.63
C LEU A 108 -4.28 -18.40 10.64
N MET A 109 -4.56 -18.95 9.46
CA MET A 109 -5.34 -20.19 9.33
C MET A 109 -4.49 -21.42 9.54
N GLY A 110 -3.22 -21.34 9.17
CA GLY A 110 -2.20 -22.35 9.42
C GLY A 110 -0.96 -22.17 8.56
N PRO A 111 0.21 -22.58 9.02
CA PRO A 111 1.40 -22.67 8.19
C PRO A 111 1.38 -23.92 7.30
N CYS A 112 2.08 -23.81 6.16
CA CYS A 112 2.32 -24.88 5.21
C CYS A 112 3.81 -25.18 5.17
N LEU A 113 4.17 -26.44 5.24
CA LEU A 113 5.56 -26.87 5.35
C LEU A 113 5.90 -27.92 4.28
N TYR A 114 7.10 -27.81 3.71
CA TYR A 114 7.65 -28.89 2.90
C TYR A 114 9.17 -29.02 3.07
N THR A 115 9.62 -30.26 3.34
CA THR A 115 11.03 -30.66 3.34
C THR A 115 11.22 -31.95 2.55
N PRO A 116 12.36 -32.17 1.87
CA PRO A 116 12.59 -33.37 1.06
C PRO A 116 12.38 -34.67 1.85
N GLY A 117 11.75 -35.64 1.21
CA GLY A 117 11.51 -36.98 1.80
C GLY A 117 10.27 -37.08 2.69
N LEU A 118 9.56 -35.99 2.93
CA LEU A 118 8.24 -35.98 3.58
C LEU A 118 7.14 -35.55 2.60
N LYS A 119 5.89 -35.74 3.00
CA LYS A 119 4.74 -35.15 2.32
C LYS A 119 4.67 -33.66 2.62
N GLN A 120 4.16 -32.88 1.70
CA GLN A 120 3.83 -31.48 1.96
C GLN A 120 2.74 -31.39 3.03
N ALA A 121 2.90 -30.52 4.01
CA ALA A 121 2.06 -30.50 5.20
C ALA A 121 1.35 -29.18 5.40
N TYR A 122 0.09 -29.24 5.83
CA TYR A 122 -0.68 -28.13 6.35
C TYR A 122 -0.97 -28.32 7.82
N ILE A 123 -0.81 -27.29 8.62
CA ILE A 123 -1.06 -27.29 10.06
C ILE A 123 -2.25 -26.37 10.37
N PRO A 124 -3.50 -26.84 10.34
CA PRO A 124 -4.67 -26.01 10.61
C PRO A 124 -4.73 -25.59 12.06
N ILE A 125 -5.00 -24.30 12.31
CA ILE A 125 -5.11 -23.75 13.67
C ILE A 125 -6.39 -22.95 13.90
N ASN A 126 -7.04 -22.43 12.87
CA ASN A 126 -8.19 -21.55 13.03
C ASN A 126 -9.39 -21.87 12.13
N HIS A 127 -9.52 -23.11 11.67
CA HIS A 127 -10.73 -23.56 11.00
C HIS A 127 -11.88 -23.79 11.98
N VAL A 128 -13.09 -23.63 11.50
CA VAL A 128 -14.32 -23.77 12.28
C VAL A 128 -15.28 -24.76 11.64
N ASN A 129 -16.13 -25.35 12.45
CA ASN A 129 -17.23 -26.17 11.96
C ASN A 129 -18.25 -25.27 11.22
N PRO A 130 -18.60 -25.57 9.95
CA PRO A 130 -19.51 -24.71 9.17
C PRO A 130 -20.94 -24.61 9.73
N ASP A 131 -21.36 -25.56 10.59
CA ASP A 131 -22.69 -25.56 11.17
C ASP A 131 -22.76 -24.85 12.53
N THR A 132 -21.73 -24.98 13.37
CA THR A 132 -21.70 -24.40 14.72
C THR A 132 -20.88 -23.13 14.82
N LEU A 133 -20.02 -22.87 13.84
CA LEU A 133 -19.02 -21.78 13.82
C LEU A 133 -18.00 -21.86 14.98
N GLU A 134 -17.96 -22.99 15.66
CA GLU A 134 -16.98 -23.25 16.71
C GLU A 134 -15.67 -23.75 16.09
N ARG A 135 -14.55 -23.35 16.69
CA ARG A 135 -13.22 -23.84 16.30
C ARG A 135 -13.17 -25.37 16.40
N LEU A 136 -12.57 -26.00 15.40
CA LEU A 136 -12.36 -27.45 15.44
C LEU A 136 -11.38 -27.78 16.58
N ASP A 137 -11.79 -28.62 17.52
CA ASP A 137 -11.09 -28.89 18.79
C ASP A 137 -9.80 -29.72 18.66
N TRP A 138 -9.66 -30.47 17.57
CA TRP A 138 -8.47 -31.29 17.29
C TRP A 138 -7.28 -30.50 16.68
N GLN A 139 -7.46 -29.23 16.34
CA GLN A 139 -6.40 -28.40 15.75
C GLN A 139 -5.34 -28.00 16.78
N LEU A 140 -4.11 -27.83 16.31
CA LEU A 140 -3.03 -27.26 17.10
C LEU A 140 -3.30 -25.79 17.44
N THR A 141 -2.65 -25.31 18.49
CA THR A 141 -2.72 -23.90 18.89
C THR A 141 -1.59 -23.09 18.25
N GLU A 142 -1.76 -21.76 18.19
CA GLU A 142 -0.68 -20.84 17.78
C GLU A 142 0.59 -21.05 18.62
N LYS A 143 0.44 -21.39 19.90
CA LYS A 143 1.54 -21.68 20.82
C LYS A 143 2.30 -22.95 20.40
N ASP A 144 1.58 -24.03 20.07
CA ASP A 144 2.21 -25.29 19.62
C ASP A 144 3.03 -25.06 18.35
N VAL A 145 2.47 -24.30 17.41
CA VAL A 145 3.15 -23.91 16.16
C VAL A 145 4.36 -23.03 16.45
N ALA A 146 4.23 -22.03 17.33
CA ALA A 146 5.32 -21.13 17.70
C ALA A 146 6.51 -21.89 18.32
N GLU A 147 6.24 -22.79 19.25
CA GLU A 147 7.28 -23.58 19.91
C GLU A 147 8.04 -24.46 18.93
N GLU A 148 7.38 -25.08 17.97
CA GLU A 148 8.03 -25.92 16.96
C GLU A 148 8.77 -25.12 15.89
N LEU A 149 8.17 -24.05 15.35
CA LEU A 149 8.83 -23.20 14.36
C LEU A 149 10.06 -22.48 14.93
N SER A 150 10.08 -22.13 16.22
CA SER A 150 11.22 -21.50 16.87
C SER A 150 12.48 -22.38 16.89
N ARG A 151 12.36 -23.68 16.63
CA ARG A 151 13.48 -24.64 16.57
C ARG A 151 14.25 -24.61 15.25
N LEU A 152 13.72 -23.93 14.23
CA LEU A 152 14.31 -23.86 12.89
C LEU A 152 15.47 -22.86 12.75
N THR A 153 16.19 -22.55 13.82
CA THR A 153 17.22 -21.49 13.89
C THR A 153 18.36 -21.64 12.89
N ASP A 154 18.81 -22.87 12.64
CA ASP A 154 19.92 -23.19 11.74
C ASP A 154 19.45 -23.87 10.44
N THR A 155 18.15 -23.98 10.24
CA THR A 155 17.54 -24.57 9.05
C THR A 155 17.36 -23.51 7.98
N LYS A 156 17.71 -23.83 6.74
CA LYS A 156 17.48 -22.94 5.59
C LYS A 156 15.98 -22.83 5.32
N ILE A 157 15.40 -21.67 5.56
CA ILE A 157 13.98 -21.40 5.34
C ILE A 157 13.81 -20.77 3.97
N VAL A 158 13.05 -21.42 3.11
CA VAL A 158 12.69 -20.97 1.76
C VAL A 158 11.25 -20.52 1.76
N MET A 159 11.00 -19.34 1.22
CA MET A 159 9.66 -18.75 1.11
C MET A 159 9.42 -18.17 -0.29
N HIS A 160 8.18 -17.86 -0.62
CA HIS A 160 7.80 -17.11 -1.80
C HIS A 160 7.04 -15.85 -1.41
N ASN A 161 7.60 -14.65 -1.62
CA ASN A 161 7.11 -13.41 -1.03
C ASN A 161 7.16 -13.46 0.51
N GLY A 162 8.23 -14.03 1.02
CA GLY A 162 8.41 -14.40 2.41
C GLY A 162 8.35 -13.24 3.41
N LYS A 163 8.40 -11.99 2.93
CA LYS A 163 8.12 -10.82 3.74
C LYS A 163 6.75 -10.92 4.41
N PHE A 164 5.72 -11.34 3.67
CA PHE A 164 4.36 -11.49 4.18
C PHE A 164 4.30 -12.59 5.25
N ASP A 165 4.84 -13.76 4.95
CA ASP A 165 4.84 -14.91 5.87
C ASP A 165 5.63 -14.63 7.15
N TYR A 166 6.78 -13.96 7.01
CA TYR A 166 7.57 -13.49 8.15
C TYR A 166 6.74 -12.59 9.07
N GLN A 167 6.02 -11.61 8.50
CA GLN A 167 5.19 -10.68 9.26
C GLN A 167 4.02 -11.42 9.94
N VAL A 168 3.33 -12.30 9.23
CA VAL A 168 2.21 -13.09 9.77
C VAL A 168 2.67 -13.97 10.93
N ILE A 169 3.75 -14.74 10.76
CA ILE A 169 4.29 -15.62 11.79
C ILE A 169 4.77 -14.82 12.99
N LYS A 170 5.46 -13.71 12.77
CA LYS A 170 5.95 -12.85 13.84
C LYS A 170 4.81 -12.18 14.62
N CYS A 171 3.78 -11.69 13.94
CA CYS A 171 2.63 -11.05 14.59
C CYS A 171 1.76 -12.06 15.35
N THR A 172 1.59 -13.27 14.82
CA THR A 172 0.69 -14.28 15.42
C THR A 172 1.41 -15.17 16.44
N CYS A 173 2.60 -15.64 16.08
CA CYS A 173 3.35 -16.63 16.87
C CYS A 173 4.50 -16.02 17.70
N ALA A 174 4.81 -14.73 17.52
CA ALA A 174 5.98 -14.06 18.10
C ALA A 174 7.33 -14.73 17.74
N VAL A 175 7.40 -15.43 16.58
CA VAL A 175 8.60 -16.10 16.05
C VAL A 175 9.13 -15.35 14.85
N ALA A 176 10.38 -14.92 14.91
CA ALA A 176 11.10 -14.32 13.78
C ALA A 176 11.87 -15.42 13.05
N LEU A 177 11.36 -15.88 11.91
CA LEU A 177 12.03 -16.86 11.07
C LEU A 177 13.08 -16.17 10.19
N LYS A 178 14.31 -16.68 10.19
CA LYS A 178 15.36 -16.14 9.31
C LYS A 178 15.18 -16.66 7.90
N ILE A 179 14.81 -15.79 6.97
CA ILE A 179 14.57 -16.15 5.57
C ILE A 179 15.92 -16.38 4.89
N TYR A 180 16.16 -17.63 4.46
CA TYR A 180 17.37 -17.97 3.70
C TYR A 180 17.22 -17.62 2.21
N TRP A 181 16.01 -17.84 1.63
CA TRP A 181 15.75 -17.63 0.21
C TRP A 181 14.30 -17.24 -0.03
N ASP A 182 14.09 -16.17 -0.78
CA ASP A 182 12.78 -15.78 -1.30
C ASP A 182 12.74 -16.01 -2.81
N THR A 183 11.88 -16.94 -3.25
CA THR A 183 11.82 -17.34 -4.66
C THR A 183 11.17 -16.29 -5.55
N MET A 184 10.34 -15.39 -5.02
CA MET A 184 9.82 -14.26 -5.78
C MET A 184 10.93 -13.27 -6.11
N ILE A 185 11.79 -13.01 -5.14
CA ILE A 185 12.98 -12.17 -5.29
C ILE A 185 13.97 -12.79 -6.25
N GLY A 186 14.28 -14.08 -6.05
CA GLY A 186 15.15 -14.83 -6.94
C GLY A 186 14.70 -14.79 -8.39
N ALA A 187 13.41 -14.89 -8.67
CA ALA A 187 12.87 -14.78 -10.02
C ALA A 187 13.15 -13.41 -10.66
N LYS A 188 12.99 -12.33 -9.90
CA LYS A 188 13.22 -10.96 -10.38
C LYS A 188 14.68 -10.61 -10.54
N VAL A 189 15.55 -11.16 -9.71
CA VAL A 189 17.00 -10.98 -9.83
C VAL A 189 17.55 -11.75 -11.03
N LEU A 190 17.03 -12.95 -11.30
CA LEU A 190 17.43 -13.75 -12.47
C LEU A 190 16.93 -13.15 -13.79
N ASP A 191 15.76 -12.51 -13.78
CA ASP A 191 15.20 -11.84 -14.96
C ASP A 191 14.39 -10.59 -14.53
N GLU A 192 14.99 -9.41 -14.73
CA GLU A 192 14.34 -8.12 -14.44
C GLU A 192 13.05 -7.89 -15.25
N ASN A 193 12.94 -8.54 -16.41
CA ASN A 193 11.80 -8.45 -17.31
C ASN A 193 10.73 -9.52 -17.04
N GLU A 194 10.92 -10.35 -16.00
CA GLU A 194 9.93 -11.38 -15.65
C GLU A 194 8.55 -10.75 -15.45
N LYS A 195 7.59 -11.18 -16.26
CA LYS A 195 6.24 -10.60 -16.31
C LYS A 195 5.41 -10.91 -15.09
N SER A 196 5.62 -12.08 -14.50
CA SER A 196 4.88 -12.54 -13.34
C SER A 196 5.79 -13.25 -12.36
N ALA A 197 5.98 -12.64 -11.19
CA ALA A 197 6.67 -13.30 -10.08
C ALA A 197 5.71 -14.13 -9.21
N ASN A 198 4.45 -14.31 -9.60
CA ASN A 198 3.48 -15.14 -8.88
C ASN A 198 3.93 -16.62 -8.87
N LEU A 199 3.86 -17.25 -7.68
CA LEU A 199 4.33 -18.61 -7.43
C LEU A 199 3.82 -19.63 -8.47
N LYS A 200 2.51 -19.68 -8.66
CA LYS A 200 1.87 -20.66 -9.55
C LYS A 200 2.26 -20.48 -11.02
N ASN A 201 2.37 -19.22 -11.46
CA ASN A 201 2.83 -18.94 -12.82
C ASN A 201 4.30 -19.33 -13.01
N GLN A 202 5.16 -19.00 -12.04
CA GLN A 202 6.58 -19.37 -12.06
C GLN A 202 6.75 -20.90 -12.07
N TYR A 203 5.99 -21.61 -11.23
CA TYR A 203 6.03 -23.08 -11.18
C TYR A 203 5.62 -23.70 -12.50
N ILE A 204 4.51 -23.25 -13.10
CA ILE A 204 4.03 -23.75 -14.39
C ILE A 204 5.04 -23.46 -15.51
N ASP A 205 5.62 -22.27 -15.53
CA ASP A 205 6.53 -21.86 -16.61
C ASP A 205 7.92 -22.50 -16.51
N LYS A 206 8.39 -22.80 -15.31
CA LYS A 206 9.77 -23.24 -15.07
C LYS A 206 9.89 -24.71 -14.67
N ILE A 207 8.87 -25.29 -14.02
CA ILE A 207 8.95 -26.63 -13.39
C ILE A 207 7.97 -27.61 -14.05
N ASP A 208 6.67 -27.33 -14.02
CA ASP A 208 5.64 -28.28 -14.50
C ASP A 208 4.59 -27.60 -15.35
N SER A 209 4.82 -27.57 -16.66
CA SER A 209 3.88 -27.01 -17.65
C SER A 209 2.57 -27.78 -17.79
N THR A 210 2.44 -28.94 -17.15
CA THR A 210 1.20 -29.75 -17.16
C THR A 210 0.23 -29.33 -16.06
N GLN A 211 0.67 -28.48 -15.11
CA GLN A 211 -0.18 -27.95 -14.07
C GLN A 211 -1.24 -27.01 -14.65
N GLU A 212 -2.51 -27.30 -14.34
CA GLU A 212 -3.62 -26.40 -14.68
C GLU A 212 -3.51 -25.07 -13.90
N LYS A 213 -3.81 -23.95 -14.57
CA LYS A 213 -3.81 -22.64 -13.92
C LYS A 213 -4.99 -22.50 -12.97
N TYR A 214 -4.73 -22.03 -11.77
CA TYR A 214 -5.75 -21.74 -10.76
C TYR A 214 -5.34 -20.56 -9.89
N SER A 215 -6.30 -19.99 -9.18
CA SER A 215 -6.09 -18.97 -8.16
C SER A 215 -6.97 -19.25 -6.95
N ILE A 216 -6.59 -18.74 -5.81
CA ILE A 216 -7.36 -18.87 -4.56
C ILE A 216 -8.76 -18.28 -4.74
N ASP A 217 -8.87 -17.10 -5.36
CA ASP A 217 -10.15 -16.43 -5.61
C ASP A 217 -11.10 -17.28 -6.48
N HIS A 218 -10.55 -18.04 -7.42
CA HIS A 218 -11.35 -18.91 -8.27
C HIS A 218 -11.80 -20.19 -7.56
N LEU A 219 -10.93 -20.76 -6.72
CA LEU A 219 -11.23 -21.99 -5.98
C LEU A 219 -12.18 -21.76 -4.80
N PHE A 220 -12.04 -20.63 -4.11
CA PHE A 220 -12.72 -20.32 -2.85
C PHE A 220 -13.58 -19.05 -2.94
N GLU A 221 -14.20 -18.81 -4.10
CA GLU A 221 -15.02 -17.63 -4.35
C GLU A 221 -16.15 -17.48 -3.32
N ASP A 222 -16.26 -16.28 -2.74
CA ASP A 222 -17.33 -15.91 -1.80
C ASP A 222 -17.50 -16.83 -0.58
N ILE A 223 -16.41 -17.39 -0.05
CA ILE A 223 -16.41 -18.19 1.18
C ILE A 223 -15.33 -17.69 2.14
N GLU A 224 -15.60 -17.77 3.43
CA GLU A 224 -14.56 -17.62 4.44
C GLU A 224 -13.70 -18.89 4.51
N TYR A 225 -12.39 -18.76 4.40
CA TYR A 225 -11.47 -19.90 4.37
C TYR A 225 -11.56 -20.75 5.64
N ALA A 226 -11.90 -20.14 6.78
CA ALA A 226 -12.14 -20.83 8.04
C ALA A 226 -13.23 -21.91 7.96
N LEU A 227 -14.20 -21.79 7.04
CA LEU A 227 -15.31 -22.73 6.88
C LEU A 227 -14.95 -23.91 5.98
N VAL A 228 -13.83 -23.85 5.26
CA VAL A 228 -13.42 -24.93 4.35
C VAL A 228 -12.82 -26.07 5.16
N ASP A 229 -13.21 -27.31 4.81
CA ASP A 229 -12.65 -28.51 5.41
C ASP A 229 -11.11 -28.50 5.29
N PRO A 230 -10.34 -28.59 6.38
CA PRO A 230 -8.89 -28.60 6.34
C PRO A 230 -8.25 -29.63 5.40
N GLU A 231 -8.87 -30.79 5.20
CA GLU A 231 -8.38 -31.82 4.27
C GLU A 231 -8.61 -31.46 2.78
N ILE A 232 -9.49 -30.50 2.52
CA ILE A 232 -9.69 -29.93 1.18
C ILE A 232 -8.83 -28.69 0.99
N PHE A 233 -8.72 -27.86 2.04
CA PHE A 233 -7.90 -26.67 2.04
C PHE A 233 -6.40 -27.00 1.92
N ASP A 234 -5.95 -28.09 2.56
CA ASP A 234 -4.59 -28.64 2.48
C ASP A 234 -4.11 -28.86 1.04
N LEU A 235 -4.97 -29.34 0.15
CA LEU A 235 -4.60 -29.57 -1.25
C LEU A 235 -4.16 -28.28 -1.97
N TYR A 236 -4.71 -27.15 -1.57
CA TYR A 236 -4.29 -25.84 -2.05
C TYR A 236 -3.06 -25.36 -1.26
N ALA A 237 -3.18 -25.29 0.04
CA ALA A 237 -2.25 -24.68 0.99
C ALA A 237 -0.87 -25.37 0.98
N ALA A 238 -0.83 -26.67 1.25
CA ALA A 238 0.45 -27.38 1.33
C ALA A 238 1.18 -27.46 -0.03
N THR A 239 0.44 -27.40 -1.15
CA THR A 239 1.07 -27.43 -2.48
C THR A 239 1.92 -26.19 -2.76
N ASP A 240 1.61 -25.04 -2.16
CA ASP A 240 2.39 -23.82 -2.33
C ASP A 240 3.80 -23.96 -1.72
N SER A 241 3.96 -24.67 -0.61
CA SER A 241 5.28 -24.96 -0.04
C SER A 241 6.13 -25.91 -0.90
N LEU A 242 5.51 -26.91 -1.55
CA LEU A 242 6.20 -27.76 -2.54
C LEU A 242 6.67 -26.95 -3.75
N MET A 243 5.78 -26.11 -4.30
CA MET A 243 6.12 -25.27 -5.45
C MET A 243 7.27 -24.31 -5.12
N THR A 244 7.26 -23.76 -3.92
CA THR A 244 8.30 -22.86 -3.40
C THR A 244 9.66 -23.55 -3.35
N LEU A 245 9.74 -24.76 -2.78
CA LEU A 245 11.01 -25.49 -2.72
C LEU A 245 11.50 -25.92 -4.11
N SER A 246 10.58 -26.35 -4.98
CA SER A 246 10.93 -26.72 -6.37
C SER A 246 11.49 -25.53 -7.15
N LEU A 247 10.92 -24.34 -6.97
CA LEU A 247 11.46 -23.12 -7.57
C LEU A 247 12.81 -22.73 -6.99
N TYR A 248 13.03 -22.89 -5.69
CA TYR A 248 14.34 -22.69 -5.08
C TYR A 248 15.42 -23.56 -5.74
N GLU A 249 15.14 -24.86 -5.89
CA GLU A 249 16.10 -25.79 -6.53
C GLU A 249 16.43 -25.35 -7.95
N TRP A 250 15.42 -25.01 -8.74
CA TRP A 250 15.59 -24.50 -10.10
C TRP A 250 16.39 -23.18 -10.12
N GLN A 251 16.06 -22.23 -9.24
CA GLN A 251 16.75 -20.94 -9.17
C GLN A 251 18.20 -21.11 -8.73
N LYS A 252 18.47 -21.98 -7.76
CA LYS A 252 19.82 -22.31 -7.32
C LYS A 252 20.68 -22.78 -8.48
N GLU A 253 20.19 -23.72 -9.29
CA GLU A 253 20.88 -24.17 -10.50
C GLU A 253 21.19 -23.01 -11.48
N LYS A 254 20.26 -22.05 -11.62
CA LYS A 254 20.46 -20.88 -12.49
C LYS A 254 21.53 -19.92 -11.94
N PHE A 255 21.56 -19.70 -10.64
CA PHE A 255 22.57 -18.86 -10.01
C PHE A 255 23.98 -19.51 -10.03
N GLU A 256 24.06 -20.84 -10.08
CA GLU A 256 25.32 -21.58 -10.19
C GLU A 256 25.92 -21.57 -11.61
N LEU A 257 25.23 -21.03 -12.61
CA LEU A 257 25.76 -20.91 -13.96
C LEU A 257 26.98 -19.95 -14.02
N ALA A 258 27.95 -20.30 -14.83
CA ALA A 258 29.15 -19.47 -15.03
C ALA A 258 28.80 -18.03 -15.45
N GLY A 259 29.35 -17.06 -14.77
CA GLY A 259 29.06 -15.63 -14.97
C GLY A 259 27.96 -15.07 -14.10
N HIS A 260 27.26 -15.88 -13.29
CA HIS A 260 26.22 -15.45 -12.37
C HIS A 260 26.74 -15.24 -10.93
N GLU A 261 28.03 -15.42 -10.66
CA GLU A 261 28.60 -15.34 -9.30
C GLU A 261 28.35 -13.98 -8.64
N ARG A 262 28.48 -12.90 -9.44
CA ARG A 262 28.21 -11.53 -8.94
C ARG A 262 26.73 -11.32 -8.64
N LEU A 263 25.86 -11.87 -9.50
CA LEU A 263 24.41 -11.79 -9.33
C LEU A 263 23.97 -12.56 -8.08
N TYR A 264 24.51 -13.79 -7.90
CA TYR A 264 24.26 -14.58 -6.70
C TYR A 264 24.74 -13.89 -5.42
N ASN A 265 25.96 -13.31 -5.47
CA ASN A 265 26.48 -12.58 -4.32
C ASN A 265 25.59 -11.39 -3.95
N MET A 266 25.15 -10.59 -4.93
CA MET A 266 24.22 -9.48 -4.70
C MET A 266 22.91 -9.97 -4.09
N PHE A 267 22.32 -11.03 -4.65
CA PHE A 267 21.10 -11.64 -4.15
C PHE A 267 21.22 -12.04 -2.68
N MET A 268 22.30 -12.77 -2.31
CA MET A 268 22.49 -13.28 -0.96
C MET A 268 22.92 -12.22 0.06
N THR A 269 23.67 -11.19 -0.36
CA THR A 269 24.27 -10.21 0.57
C THR A 269 23.48 -8.90 0.67
N VAL A 270 22.64 -8.61 -0.31
CA VAL A 270 21.84 -7.37 -0.33
C VAL A 270 20.36 -7.69 -0.29
N GLU A 271 19.85 -8.41 -1.29
CA GLU A 271 18.41 -8.60 -1.45
C GLU A 271 17.80 -9.44 -0.32
N MET A 272 18.42 -10.56 0.03
CA MET A 272 17.86 -11.43 1.07
C MET A 272 17.83 -10.78 2.46
N PRO A 273 18.91 -10.13 2.96
CA PRO A 273 18.84 -9.41 4.23
C PRO A 273 17.83 -8.25 4.22
N LEU A 274 17.62 -7.62 3.06
CA LEU A 274 16.68 -6.50 2.93
C LEU A 274 15.22 -6.91 3.17
N VAL A 275 14.85 -8.17 2.91
CA VAL A 275 13.48 -8.68 3.14
C VAL A 275 13.05 -8.48 4.59
N GLU A 276 13.88 -8.93 5.53
CA GLU A 276 13.57 -8.83 6.96
C GLU A 276 13.55 -7.37 7.42
N VAL A 277 14.48 -6.54 6.93
CA VAL A 277 14.53 -5.11 7.25
C VAL A 277 13.24 -4.42 6.80
N ILE A 278 12.79 -4.66 5.57
CA ILE A 278 11.56 -4.09 5.05
C ILE A 278 10.35 -4.60 5.84
N ALA A 279 10.30 -5.90 6.17
CA ALA A 279 9.23 -6.47 6.98
C ALA A 279 9.11 -5.76 8.34
N GLU A 280 10.23 -5.54 9.03
CA GLU A 280 10.28 -4.83 10.31
C GLU A 280 9.83 -3.37 10.17
N MET A 281 10.28 -2.68 9.12
CA MET A 281 9.87 -1.29 8.86
C MET A 281 8.35 -1.19 8.65
N GLU A 282 7.76 -2.09 7.86
CA GLU A 282 6.32 -2.14 7.61
C GLU A 282 5.53 -2.46 8.89
N MET A 283 5.98 -3.43 9.69
CA MET A 283 5.33 -3.75 10.97
C MET A 283 5.43 -2.60 11.97
N ARG A 284 6.55 -1.91 12.02
CA ARG A 284 6.72 -0.77 12.91
C ARG A 284 5.78 0.37 12.56
N GLY A 285 5.69 0.75 11.28
CA GLY A 285 4.91 1.91 10.85
C GLY A 285 5.34 3.23 11.49
N LEU A 286 4.62 4.30 11.21
CA LEU A 286 4.87 5.66 11.72
C LEU A 286 3.72 6.12 12.60
N GLU A 287 4.04 6.68 13.75
CA GLU A 287 3.06 7.29 14.67
C GLU A 287 2.58 8.63 14.11
N VAL A 288 1.28 8.90 14.27
CA VAL A 288 0.64 10.11 13.79
C VAL A 288 0.31 11.03 14.95
N ASP A 289 0.69 12.30 14.84
CA ASP A 289 0.25 13.35 15.76
C ASP A 289 -1.17 13.78 15.42
N LEU A 290 -2.14 13.20 16.12
CA LEU A 290 -3.56 13.45 15.87
C LEU A 290 -3.99 14.88 16.25
N GLU A 291 -3.39 15.47 17.28
CA GLU A 291 -3.69 16.84 17.69
C GLU A 291 -3.20 17.84 16.63
N TYR A 292 -1.97 17.66 16.18
CA TYR A 292 -1.45 18.45 15.06
C TYR A 292 -2.23 18.24 13.77
N ALA A 293 -2.66 17.00 13.48
CA ALA A 293 -3.47 16.68 12.30
C ALA A 293 -4.81 17.43 12.28
N GLU A 294 -5.50 17.52 13.43
CA GLU A 294 -6.74 18.28 13.55
C GLU A 294 -6.53 19.78 13.29
N LEU A 295 -5.47 20.36 13.87
CA LEU A 295 -5.11 21.76 13.65
C LEU A 295 -4.75 22.03 12.17
N LEU A 296 -3.99 21.13 11.57
CA LEU A 296 -3.58 21.24 10.17
C LEU A 296 -4.78 21.13 9.22
N SER A 297 -5.66 20.16 9.45
CA SER A 297 -6.90 20.00 8.68
C SER A 297 -7.76 21.25 8.75
N ALA A 298 -8.02 21.78 9.95
CA ALA A 298 -8.80 23.01 10.12
C ALA A 298 -8.18 24.21 9.36
N LYS A 299 -6.86 24.35 9.41
CA LYS A 299 -6.13 25.43 8.73
C LYS A 299 -6.23 25.30 7.21
N PHE A 300 -6.05 24.10 6.66
CA PHE A 300 -6.07 23.89 5.22
C PHE A 300 -7.49 23.99 4.65
N HIS A 301 -8.49 23.50 5.35
CA HIS A 301 -9.90 23.70 4.96
C HIS A 301 -10.29 25.18 4.96
N LYS A 302 -9.89 25.95 5.99
CA LYS A 302 -10.12 27.39 6.01
C LYS A 302 -9.44 28.11 4.83
N ARG A 303 -8.21 27.69 4.48
CA ARG A 303 -7.52 28.24 3.31
C ARG A 303 -8.24 27.86 2.01
N LEU A 304 -8.80 26.66 1.93
CA LEU A 304 -9.60 26.21 0.79
C LEU A 304 -10.88 27.05 0.65
N ASP A 305 -11.59 27.30 1.75
CA ASP A 305 -12.80 28.14 1.76
C ASP A 305 -12.52 29.58 1.28
N ILE A 306 -11.40 30.16 1.73
CA ILE A 306 -10.97 31.49 1.26
C ILE A 306 -10.68 31.48 -0.25
N LEU A 307 -10.04 30.42 -0.73
CA LEU A 307 -9.68 30.28 -2.14
C LEU A 307 -10.93 30.04 -3.00
N ASP A 308 -11.88 29.23 -2.53
CA ASP A 308 -13.16 29.01 -3.19
C ASP A 308 -14.00 30.29 -3.24
N GLY A 309 -13.94 31.12 -2.20
CA GLY A 309 -14.54 32.47 -2.22
C GLY A 309 -13.96 33.37 -3.31
N LYS A 310 -12.62 33.43 -3.42
CA LYS A 310 -11.94 34.21 -4.48
C LYS A 310 -12.29 33.69 -5.88
N ILE A 311 -12.42 32.39 -6.06
CA ILE A 311 -12.82 31.81 -7.34
C ILE A 311 -14.30 32.16 -7.64
N SER A 312 -15.18 32.13 -6.63
CA SER A 312 -16.56 32.54 -6.78
C SER A 312 -16.66 34.02 -7.24
N ASP A 313 -15.90 34.92 -6.64
CA ASP A 313 -15.83 36.32 -7.02
C ASP A 313 -15.41 36.52 -8.50
N GLU A 314 -14.43 35.69 -8.95
CA GLU A 314 -14.01 35.72 -10.37
C GLU A 314 -15.09 35.16 -11.31
N LEU A 315 -15.80 34.10 -10.88
CA LEU A 315 -16.92 33.55 -11.65
C LEU A 315 -18.10 34.52 -11.73
N ASP A 316 -18.38 35.27 -10.67
CA ASP A 316 -19.45 36.26 -10.65
C ASP A 316 -19.18 37.41 -11.64
N LYS A 317 -17.92 37.81 -11.84
CA LYS A 317 -17.55 38.74 -12.92
C LYS A 317 -17.85 38.20 -14.32
N LEU A 318 -17.90 36.88 -14.47
CA LEU A 318 -18.20 36.18 -15.72
C LEU A 318 -19.68 35.79 -15.86
N ARG A 319 -20.52 36.05 -14.84
CA ARG A 319 -21.93 35.60 -14.77
C ARG A 319 -22.73 35.98 -16.03
N SER A 320 -22.64 37.23 -16.43
CA SER A 320 -23.36 37.70 -17.63
C SER A 320 -23.00 36.97 -18.93
N LYS A 321 -21.72 36.56 -19.05
CA LYS A 321 -21.24 35.76 -20.20
C LYS A 321 -21.73 34.33 -20.10
N ILE A 322 -21.74 33.75 -18.89
CA ILE A 322 -22.22 32.39 -18.62
C ILE A 322 -23.72 32.32 -18.95
N ASP A 323 -24.52 33.27 -18.47
CA ASP A 323 -25.96 33.29 -18.67
C ASP A 323 -26.35 33.53 -20.16
N ALA A 324 -25.62 34.39 -20.84
CA ALA A 324 -25.81 34.61 -22.28
C ALA A 324 -25.49 33.33 -23.08
N TRP A 325 -24.40 32.63 -22.71
CA TRP A 325 -24.02 31.39 -23.37
C TRP A 325 -25.06 30.28 -23.10
N ARG A 326 -25.55 30.11 -21.87
CA ARG A 326 -26.59 29.13 -21.51
C ARG A 326 -27.84 29.29 -22.41
N LYS A 327 -28.33 30.51 -22.57
CA LYS A 327 -29.49 30.82 -23.45
C LYS A 327 -29.25 30.43 -24.92
N THR A 328 -28.03 30.64 -25.39
CA THR A 328 -27.65 30.30 -26.78
C THR A 328 -27.48 28.80 -26.98
N GLU A 329 -26.88 28.12 -26.01
CA GLU A 329 -26.65 26.67 -26.04
C GLU A 329 -27.98 25.89 -26.03
N ASP A 330 -28.92 26.28 -25.19
CA ASP A 330 -30.25 25.66 -25.14
C ASP A 330 -31.04 25.85 -26.44
N ALA A 331 -30.94 27.01 -27.07
CA ALA A 331 -31.60 27.28 -28.33
C ALA A 331 -31.02 26.46 -29.52
N ASN A 332 -29.75 26.08 -29.45
CA ASN A 332 -29.05 25.38 -30.53
C ASN A 332 -28.87 23.86 -30.27
N PHE A 333 -29.30 23.37 -29.12
CA PHE A 333 -29.11 21.97 -28.79
C PHE A 333 -30.11 21.08 -29.52
N HIS A 334 -29.58 20.15 -30.32
CA HIS A 334 -30.34 19.08 -30.96
C HIS A 334 -29.76 17.75 -30.53
N PRO A 335 -30.49 16.96 -29.68
CA PRO A 335 -29.99 15.70 -29.20
C PRO A 335 -29.77 14.72 -30.37
N LEU A 336 -28.56 14.20 -30.46
CA LEU A 336 -28.21 13.11 -31.38
C LEU A 336 -28.53 11.77 -30.73
N ALA A 337 -29.02 10.82 -31.52
CA ALA A 337 -29.19 9.44 -31.04
C ALA A 337 -27.83 8.87 -30.55
N THR A 338 -27.74 8.53 -29.29
CA THR A 338 -26.51 7.96 -28.71
C THR A 338 -26.35 6.51 -29.13
N LYS A 339 -25.10 6.06 -29.27
CA LYS A 339 -24.80 4.62 -29.42
C LYS A 339 -25.20 3.90 -28.13
N ALA A 340 -25.82 2.72 -28.28
CA ALA A 340 -26.10 1.86 -27.14
C ALA A 340 -24.81 1.55 -26.36
N SER A 341 -24.88 1.59 -25.03
CA SER A 341 -23.80 1.11 -24.18
C SER A 341 -23.66 -0.41 -24.30
N LYS A 342 -22.58 -1.00 -23.78
CA LYS A 342 -22.31 -2.46 -23.86
C LYS A 342 -23.42 -3.32 -23.26
N ASP A 343 -24.23 -2.75 -22.37
CA ASP A 343 -25.40 -3.39 -21.72
C ASP A 343 -26.73 -3.18 -22.49
N GLY A 344 -26.69 -2.56 -23.68
CA GLY A 344 -27.85 -2.30 -24.51
C GLY A 344 -28.69 -1.08 -24.08
N THR A 345 -28.29 -0.34 -23.06
CA THR A 345 -28.98 0.88 -22.63
C THR A 345 -28.54 2.08 -23.47
N PHE A 346 -29.50 2.92 -23.90
CA PHE A 346 -29.23 4.20 -24.55
C PHE A 346 -29.12 5.28 -23.48
N LYS A 347 -27.98 5.97 -23.37
CA LYS A 347 -27.86 7.17 -22.56
C LYS A 347 -28.26 8.38 -23.39
N GLU A 348 -29.21 9.13 -22.89
CA GLU A 348 -29.56 10.42 -23.47
C GLU A 348 -28.35 11.35 -23.49
N GLN A 349 -28.08 11.99 -24.63
CA GLN A 349 -27.00 12.96 -24.74
C GLN A 349 -27.42 14.24 -24.00
N LYS A 350 -26.75 14.55 -22.89
CA LYS A 350 -26.93 15.80 -22.18
C LYS A 350 -26.37 16.97 -22.97
N SER A 351 -27.09 18.09 -23.02
CA SER A 351 -26.55 19.34 -23.54
C SER A 351 -25.32 19.79 -22.71
N LYS A 352 -24.47 20.65 -23.27
CA LYS A 352 -23.39 21.22 -22.46
C LYS A 352 -23.91 22.09 -21.33
N ASN A 353 -25.09 22.70 -21.49
CA ASN A 353 -25.74 23.47 -20.45
C ASN A 353 -26.17 22.55 -19.28
N GLU A 354 -26.77 21.39 -19.56
CA GLU A 354 -27.10 20.39 -18.56
C GLU A 354 -25.87 19.79 -17.86
N GLN A 355 -24.70 19.81 -18.51
CA GLN A 355 -23.43 19.38 -17.93
C GLN A 355 -22.77 20.45 -17.05
N LEU A 356 -23.16 21.71 -17.20
CA LEU A 356 -22.61 22.84 -16.44
C LEU A 356 -23.50 23.14 -15.23
N GLU A 357 -23.11 22.69 -14.07
CA GLU A 357 -23.79 22.94 -12.80
C GLU A 357 -23.79 24.44 -12.43
N ASP A 358 -24.66 24.83 -11.51
CA ASP A 358 -24.67 26.15 -10.88
C ASP A 358 -24.77 25.96 -9.35
N PRO A 359 -23.70 26.24 -8.61
CA PRO A 359 -22.39 26.74 -9.03
C PRO A 359 -21.56 25.70 -9.84
N ILE A 360 -20.64 26.19 -10.67
CA ILE A 360 -19.76 25.36 -11.49
C ILE A 360 -18.91 24.44 -10.60
N ASN A 361 -18.90 23.16 -10.91
CA ASN A 361 -18.07 22.19 -10.19
C ASN A 361 -16.59 22.32 -10.59
N LEU A 362 -15.81 22.95 -9.71
CA LEU A 362 -14.38 23.22 -9.93
C LEU A 362 -13.50 21.96 -10.01
N ALA A 363 -14.00 20.82 -9.53
CA ALA A 363 -13.31 19.53 -9.63
C ALA A 363 -13.58 18.82 -10.97
N SER A 364 -14.57 19.28 -11.75
CA SER A 364 -14.96 18.66 -13.02
C SER A 364 -14.16 19.20 -14.20
N PRO A 365 -13.25 18.41 -14.82
CA PRO A 365 -12.55 18.84 -16.04
C PRO A 365 -13.50 19.19 -17.17
N THR A 366 -14.65 18.52 -17.27
CA THR A 366 -15.68 18.76 -18.29
C THR A 366 -16.30 20.15 -18.13
N GLN A 367 -16.69 20.52 -16.91
CA GLN A 367 -17.30 21.82 -16.64
C GLN A 367 -16.31 22.97 -16.83
N LEU A 368 -15.06 22.77 -16.37
CA LEU A 368 -13.99 23.74 -16.64
C LEU A 368 -13.68 23.88 -18.14
N ALA A 369 -13.75 22.76 -18.89
CA ALA A 369 -13.57 22.82 -20.34
C ALA A 369 -14.71 23.60 -21.02
N ILE A 370 -15.95 23.51 -20.56
CA ILE A 370 -17.07 24.32 -21.03
C ILE A 370 -16.79 25.79 -20.71
N LEU A 371 -16.40 26.10 -19.47
CA LEU A 371 -16.08 27.48 -19.08
C LEU A 371 -15.00 28.10 -19.97
N PHE A 372 -13.85 27.45 -20.10
CA PHE A 372 -12.72 28.02 -20.82
C PHE A 372 -12.92 28.02 -22.34
N TYR A 373 -13.37 26.92 -22.94
CA TYR A 373 -13.36 26.77 -24.40
C TYR A 373 -14.71 27.13 -25.05
N ASP A 374 -15.85 26.91 -24.38
CA ASP A 374 -17.15 27.22 -24.97
C ASP A 374 -17.65 28.60 -24.57
N ILE A 375 -17.45 29.05 -23.34
CA ILE A 375 -17.92 30.36 -22.85
C ILE A 375 -16.86 31.44 -23.08
N LEU A 376 -15.62 31.23 -22.60
CA LEU A 376 -14.56 32.24 -22.70
C LEU A 376 -13.80 32.19 -24.03
N LYS A 377 -14.07 31.20 -24.90
CA LYS A 377 -13.45 31.05 -26.22
C LYS A 377 -11.94 31.01 -26.19
N CYS A 378 -11.36 30.42 -25.14
CA CYS A 378 -9.91 30.24 -25.07
C CYS A 378 -9.40 29.38 -26.24
N PRO A 379 -8.27 29.70 -26.85
CA PRO A 379 -7.71 28.90 -27.94
C PRO A 379 -7.16 27.56 -27.36
N PRO A 380 -7.29 26.47 -28.13
CA PRO A 380 -6.67 25.20 -27.74
C PRO A 380 -5.15 25.34 -27.57
N VAL A 381 -4.63 24.83 -26.46
CA VAL A 381 -3.19 24.85 -26.13
C VAL A 381 -2.49 23.61 -26.66
N ASN A 382 -3.12 22.46 -26.47
CA ASN A 382 -2.55 21.16 -26.81
C ASN A 382 -3.34 20.51 -27.95
N LYS A 383 -2.67 20.21 -29.07
CA LYS A 383 -3.32 19.58 -30.23
C LYS A 383 -3.86 18.19 -29.95
N LYS A 384 -3.22 17.41 -29.05
CA LYS A 384 -3.67 16.05 -28.65
C LYS A 384 -4.84 16.10 -27.65
N LYS A 385 -4.93 17.16 -26.84
CA LYS A 385 -5.99 17.39 -25.85
C LYS A 385 -6.50 18.81 -25.97
N PRO A 386 -7.23 19.14 -27.05
CA PRO A 386 -7.58 20.54 -27.41
C PRO A 386 -8.49 21.21 -26.36
N ARG A 387 -9.09 20.48 -25.49
CA ARG A 387 -9.95 20.96 -24.38
C ARG A 387 -9.39 20.57 -23.01
N GLY A 388 -8.07 20.45 -22.90
CA GLY A 388 -7.39 20.16 -21.64
C GLY A 388 -7.55 21.31 -20.64
N THR A 389 -7.67 20.97 -19.37
CA THR A 389 -7.71 21.92 -18.25
C THR A 389 -6.66 21.54 -17.18
N GLY A 390 -5.59 20.86 -17.60
CA GLY A 390 -4.44 20.56 -16.77
C GLY A 390 -3.64 21.81 -16.42
N GLU A 391 -2.60 21.65 -15.62
CA GLU A 391 -1.76 22.76 -15.15
C GLU A 391 -1.12 23.52 -16.32
N ALA A 392 -0.49 22.80 -17.26
CA ALA A 392 0.14 23.40 -18.43
C ALA A 392 -0.85 24.14 -19.32
N GLU A 393 -2.09 23.65 -19.46
CA GLU A 393 -3.13 24.34 -20.23
C GLU A 393 -3.61 25.59 -19.47
N LEU A 394 -3.78 25.54 -18.15
CA LEU A 394 -4.16 26.71 -17.36
C LEU A 394 -3.08 27.79 -17.38
N ASP A 395 -1.79 27.41 -17.30
CA ASP A 395 -0.65 28.35 -17.44
C ASP A 395 -0.68 29.09 -18.79
N ALA A 396 -0.84 28.34 -19.87
CA ALA A 396 -0.89 28.93 -21.19
C ALA A 396 -2.12 29.84 -21.42
N ILE A 397 -3.26 29.53 -20.79
CA ILE A 397 -4.47 30.37 -20.81
C ILE A 397 -4.23 31.61 -19.96
N ALA A 398 -3.64 31.50 -18.78
CA ALA A 398 -3.32 32.61 -17.88
C ALA A 398 -2.38 33.60 -18.56
N GLU A 399 -1.31 33.10 -19.20
CA GLU A 399 -0.35 33.95 -19.92
C GLU A 399 -1.00 34.75 -21.06
N LYS A 400 -1.84 34.08 -21.87
CA LYS A 400 -2.46 34.70 -23.06
C LYS A 400 -3.61 35.65 -22.74
N LEU A 401 -4.46 35.28 -21.79
CA LEU A 401 -5.72 35.98 -21.51
C LEU A 401 -5.71 36.73 -20.17
N LYS A 402 -4.64 36.58 -19.38
CA LYS A 402 -4.47 37.21 -18.06
C LYS A 402 -5.69 37.02 -17.17
N LEU A 403 -6.19 35.76 -17.10
CA LEU A 403 -7.34 35.39 -16.31
C LEU A 403 -6.89 34.92 -14.93
N PRO A 404 -7.14 35.69 -13.84
CA PRO A 404 -6.71 35.35 -12.48
C PRO A 404 -7.27 33.99 -12.02
N ILE A 405 -8.43 33.60 -12.48
CA ILE A 405 -9.07 32.33 -12.14
C ILE A 405 -8.21 31.09 -12.46
N CYS A 406 -7.31 31.18 -13.46
CA CYS A 406 -6.43 30.06 -13.79
C CYS A 406 -5.45 29.74 -12.67
N ASP A 407 -4.82 30.76 -12.10
CA ASP A 407 -3.88 30.60 -10.98
C ASP A 407 -4.60 30.13 -9.72
N LEU A 408 -5.75 30.73 -9.41
CA LEU A 408 -6.60 30.31 -8.30
C LEU A 408 -7.03 28.83 -8.41
N LEU A 409 -7.35 28.36 -9.62
CA LEU A 409 -7.72 26.95 -9.84
C LEU A 409 -6.52 26.00 -9.69
N LYS A 410 -5.31 26.41 -10.06
CA LYS A 410 -4.08 25.62 -9.80
C LYS A 410 -3.81 25.51 -8.31
N ASP A 411 -3.83 26.64 -7.60
CA ASP A 411 -3.64 26.69 -6.15
C ASP A 411 -4.68 25.83 -5.43
N ARG A 412 -5.95 25.93 -5.86
CA ARG A 412 -7.03 25.10 -5.34
C ARG A 412 -6.78 23.60 -5.52
N ARG A 413 -6.37 23.20 -6.71
CA ARG A 413 -6.09 21.78 -7.02
C ARG A 413 -4.92 21.26 -6.19
N GLY A 414 -3.85 22.03 -6.06
CA GLY A 414 -2.73 21.70 -5.18
C GLY A 414 -3.20 21.49 -3.74
N LEU A 415 -3.96 22.47 -3.22
CA LEU A 415 -4.48 22.43 -1.85
C LEU A 415 -5.43 21.25 -1.62
N VAL A 416 -6.39 21.02 -2.53
CA VAL A 416 -7.33 19.87 -2.46
C VAL A 416 -6.56 18.55 -2.48
N LYS A 417 -5.53 18.43 -3.33
CA LYS A 417 -4.68 17.23 -3.38
C LYS A 417 -4.01 16.97 -2.04
N LEU A 418 -3.43 17.99 -1.40
CA LEU A 418 -2.80 17.85 -0.09
C LEU A 418 -3.81 17.42 0.99
N ILE A 419 -4.99 18.03 1.01
CA ILE A 419 -6.05 17.71 1.96
C ILE A 419 -6.52 16.26 1.76
N THR A 420 -6.91 15.90 0.52
CA THR A 420 -7.56 14.61 0.24
C THR A 420 -6.60 13.43 0.14
N THR A 421 -5.31 13.67 -0.03
CA THR A 421 -4.31 12.59 -0.14
C THR A 421 -3.58 12.36 1.17
N TYR A 422 -3.37 13.41 1.96
CA TYR A 422 -2.51 13.33 3.16
C TYR A 422 -3.21 13.81 4.43
N ILE A 423 -3.66 15.08 4.47
CA ILE A 423 -4.04 15.75 5.72
C ILE A 423 -5.23 15.07 6.40
N ASP A 424 -6.29 14.78 5.63
CA ASP A 424 -7.49 14.13 6.17
C ASP A 424 -7.37 12.59 6.16
N VAL A 425 -6.50 12.03 5.30
CA VAL A 425 -6.40 10.58 5.10
C VAL A 425 -5.45 9.94 6.12
N ILE A 426 -4.31 10.57 6.42
CA ILE A 426 -3.32 10.00 7.35
C ILE A 426 -3.92 9.74 8.74
N PRO A 427 -4.65 10.68 9.39
CA PRO A 427 -5.28 10.42 10.68
C PRO A 427 -6.35 9.31 10.63
N GLU A 428 -7.08 9.20 9.54
CA GLU A 428 -8.07 8.12 9.38
C GLU A 428 -7.39 6.75 9.17
N LEU A 429 -6.30 6.72 8.40
CA LEU A 429 -5.52 5.50 8.22
C LEU A 429 -4.89 5.01 9.53
N SER A 430 -4.47 5.91 10.43
CA SER A 430 -3.89 5.52 11.71
C SER A 430 -4.85 4.70 12.58
N LYS A 431 -6.16 4.86 12.39
CA LYS A 431 -7.21 4.12 13.13
C LYS A 431 -7.38 2.68 12.63
N ARG A 432 -6.77 2.32 11.50
CA ARG A 432 -6.87 0.97 10.91
C ARG A 432 -6.19 -0.08 11.78
N TRP A 433 -5.12 0.30 12.48
CA TRP A 433 -4.36 -0.61 13.32
C TRP A 433 -4.50 -0.26 14.81
N PRO A 434 -4.48 -1.27 15.70
CA PRO A 434 -4.71 -1.06 17.13
C PRO A 434 -3.69 -0.13 17.81
N ASP A 435 -2.48 -0.01 17.26
CA ASP A 435 -1.40 0.83 17.77
C ASP A 435 -1.43 2.28 17.27
N GLY A 436 -2.44 2.64 16.43
CA GLY A 436 -2.60 4.00 15.91
C GLY A 436 -1.53 4.43 14.91
N ARG A 437 -0.74 3.50 14.36
CA ARG A 437 0.34 3.80 13.43
C ARG A 437 -0.09 3.63 11.98
N VAL A 438 0.44 4.45 11.09
CA VAL A 438 0.23 4.32 9.64
C VAL A 438 1.34 3.48 9.03
N ARG A 439 0.97 2.63 8.09
CA ARG A 439 1.86 1.71 7.40
C ARG A 439 1.77 1.84 5.90
N THR A 440 2.78 1.35 5.23
CA THR A 440 2.85 1.23 3.77
C THR A 440 3.39 -0.14 3.43
N HIS A 441 3.22 -0.59 2.19
CA HIS A 441 3.91 -1.76 1.66
C HIS A 441 5.05 -1.31 0.75
N PHE A 442 6.26 -1.80 1.01
CA PHE A 442 7.41 -1.61 0.15
C PHE A 442 7.57 -2.82 -0.79
N ASN A 443 7.61 -2.53 -2.08
CA ASN A 443 7.89 -3.53 -3.09
C ASN A 443 9.36 -3.42 -3.50
N ALA A 444 10.14 -4.44 -3.23
CA ALA A 444 11.55 -4.51 -3.65
C ALA A 444 11.70 -4.58 -5.18
N TYR A 445 10.64 -4.95 -5.90
CA TYR A 445 10.68 -5.24 -7.34
C TYR A 445 9.68 -4.43 -8.16
N GLY A 446 9.12 -3.38 -7.61
CA GLY A 446 8.16 -2.52 -8.32
C GLY A 446 8.78 -1.68 -9.45
N ALA A 447 10.10 -1.50 -9.44
CA ALA A 447 10.82 -0.72 -10.43
C ALA A 447 11.92 -1.56 -11.09
N ALA A 448 12.03 -1.50 -12.42
CA ALA A 448 13.11 -2.14 -13.19
C ALA A 448 14.52 -1.66 -12.81
N THR A 449 14.62 -0.53 -12.12
CA THR A 449 15.89 0.05 -11.65
C THR A 449 16.38 -0.54 -10.32
N GLY A 450 15.66 -1.50 -9.71
CA GLY A 450 15.97 -2.04 -8.39
C GLY A 450 15.64 -1.11 -7.21
N ARG A 451 15.01 0.05 -7.47
CA ARG A 451 14.54 0.93 -6.39
C ARG A 451 13.32 0.33 -5.71
N LEU A 452 13.24 0.49 -4.39
CA LEU A 452 12.02 0.21 -3.65
C LEU A 452 10.89 1.11 -4.16
N SER A 453 9.69 0.57 -4.25
CA SER A 453 8.48 1.36 -4.44
C SER A 453 7.55 1.17 -3.27
N SER A 454 6.89 2.25 -2.86
CA SER A 454 5.89 2.24 -1.79
C SER A 454 4.49 2.25 -2.39
N SER A 455 3.57 1.51 -1.79
CA SER A 455 2.19 1.38 -2.27
C SER A 455 1.16 1.62 -1.17
N GLU A 456 -0.09 1.27 -1.42
CA GLU A 456 -1.18 1.38 -0.45
C GLU A 456 -0.87 0.68 0.89
N PRO A 457 -1.52 1.12 1.99
CA PRO A 457 -2.61 2.11 2.03
C PRO A 457 -2.17 3.57 1.90
N LEU A 458 -0.89 3.89 2.14
CA LEU A 458 -0.31 5.21 1.94
C LEU A 458 1.07 5.08 1.30
N ASN A 459 1.27 5.70 0.13
CA ASN A 459 2.58 5.72 -0.50
C ASN A 459 3.48 6.76 0.19
N PHE A 460 4.39 6.31 1.06
CA PHE A 460 5.30 7.18 1.82
C PHE A 460 6.29 7.93 0.92
N GLN A 461 6.67 7.37 -0.22
CA GLN A 461 7.59 8.02 -1.16
C GLN A 461 6.95 9.20 -1.90
N ASN A 462 5.62 9.30 -1.90
CA ASN A 462 4.89 10.40 -2.53
C ASN A 462 4.58 11.55 -1.56
N ILE A 463 4.97 11.47 -0.29
CA ILE A 463 4.81 12.57 0.67
C ILE A 463 5.65 13.75 0.18
N PRO A 464 5.04 14.95 -0.04
CA PRO A 464 5.72 16.06 -0.67
C PRO A 464 6.92 16.55 0.16
N ALA A 465 8.11 16.58 -0.45
CA ALA A 465 9.32 17.06 0.21
C ALA A 465 9.28 18.56 0.54
N HIS A 466 8.65 19.35 -0.36
CA HIS A 466 8.54 20.80 -0.23
C HIS A 466 7.44 21.25 0.75
N GLU A 467 6.51 20.37 1.15
CA GLU A 467 5.42 20.69 2.08
C GLU A 467 5.76 20.13 3.47
N LYS A 468 6.63 20.83 4.18
CA LYS A 468 7.13 20.41 5.50
C LYS A 468 6.01 20.16 6.53
N THR A 469 4.89 20.88 6.43
CA THR A 469 3.75 20.75 7.36
C THR A 469 3.11 19.36 7.33
N ILE A 470 3.13 18.67 6.19
CA ILE A 470 2.60 17.29 6.09
C ILE A 470 3.54 16.30 6.78
N ARG A 471 4.84 16.51 6.71
CA ARG A 471 5.83 15.65 7.38
C ARG A 471 5.73 15.73 8.90
N LEU A 472 5.35 16.88 9.44
CA LEU A 472 5.12 17.08 10.88
C LEU A 472 3.89 16.32 11.41
N LEU A 473 3.09 15.68 10.54
CA LEU A 473 2.05 14.74 10.98
C LEU A 473 2.64 13.49 11.63
N PHE A 474 3.89 13.15 11.35
CA PHE A 474 4.57 12.00 11.92
C PHE A 474 5.46 12.42 13.08
N LYS A 475 5.39 11.63 14.15
CA LYS A 475 6.21 11.88 15.35
C LYS A 475 6.92 10.59 15.80
N ALA A 476 7.99 10.75 16.53
CA ALA A 476 8.64 9.66 17.25
C ALA A 476 7.80 9.26 18.47
N LYS A 477 7.85 7.99 18.85
CA LYS A 477 7.11 7.47 20.00
C LYS A 477 7.70 7.91 21.34
N ASP A 478 9.00 8.07 21.38
CA ASP A 478 9.79 8.45 22.55
C ASP A 478 10.90 9.41 22.15
N GLU A 479 11.51 10.03 23.15
CA GLU A 479 12.56 11.03 22.98
C GLU A 479 13.83 10.49 22.31
N ASP A 480 14.00 9.16 22.29
CA ASP A 480 15.16 8.48 21.72
C ASP A 480 14.93 7.98 20.29
N THR A 481 13.71 8.13 19.77
CA THR A 481 13.36 7.63 18.43
C THR A 481 13.52 8.72 17.39
N PHE A 482 14.26 8.39 16.35
CA PHE A 482 14.62 9.25 15.25
C PHE A 482 13.66 9.06 14.07
N ILE A 483 13.12 10.13 13.53
CA ILE A 483 12.47 10.12 12.22
C ILE A 483 13.32 10.95 11.26
N ASP A 484 14.18 10.29 10.50
CA ASP A 484 14.86 10.94 9.38
C ASP A 484 13.85 11.08 8.22
N ILE A 485 13.35 12.28 8.07
CA ILE A 485 12.61 12.69 6.88
C ILE A 485 13.63 13.41 6.01
N ALA A 486 14.36 12.64 5.20
CA ALA A 486 15.44 13.11 4.37
C ALA A 486 15.15 14.47 3.72
N ASP A 487 15.79 15.49 4.24
CA ASP A 487 15.94 16.80 3.61
C ASP A 487 17.41 16.86 3.20
N ASP A 488 17.70 16.98 1.92
CA ASP A 488 19.03 16.79 1.32
C ASP A 488 20.15 17.67 1.92
N ASN A 489 19.85 18.53 2.90
CA ASN A 489 20.78 19.49 3.48
C ASN A 489 20.72 19.56 5.02
N SER A 490 20.27 18.53 5.73
CA SER A 490 20.30 18.54 7.19
C SER A 490 20.54 17.14 7.79
N TYR A 491 21.34 17.11 8.84
CA TYR A 491 21.61 15.92 9.64
C TYR A 491 20.96 16.03 11.00
N PHE A 492 20.33 14.94 11.45
CA PHE A 492 19.85 14.80 12.82
C PHE A 492 20.82 13.92 13.59
N VAL A 493 21.32 14.38 14.69
CA VAL A 493 22.30 13.67 15.49
C VAL A 493 21.83 13.68 16.94
N ASN A 494 21.90 12.53 17.63
CA ASN A 494 21.68 12.50 19.06
C ASN A 494 22.78 13.32 19.76
N ILE A 495 22.43 14.09 20.79
CA ILE A 495 23.37 14.95 21.49
C ILE A 495 24.60 14.23 22.07
N TYR A 496 24.50 12.92 22.24
CA TYR A 496 25.59 12.07 22.76
C TYR A 496 26.45 11.43 21.66
N ASP A 497 26.00 11.48 20.40
CA ASP A 497 26.77 10.92 19.27
C ASP A 497 28.00 11.75 18.98
N SER A 498 28.99 11.11 18.39
CA SER A 498 30.21 11.75 17.90
C SER A 498 30.11 11.90 16.38
N VAL A 499 30.46 13.10 15.90
CA VAL A 499 30.44 13.47 14.49
C VAL A 499 31.85 13.80 14.05
N GLU A 500 32.28 13.30 12.91
CA GLU A 500 33.58 13.62 12.35
C GLU A 500 33.57 15.01 11.70
N THR A 501 34.58 15.81 12.03
CA THR A 501 34.80 17.15 11.47
C THR A 501 36.23 17.28 10.98
N LEU A 502 36.53 18.29 10.18
CA LEU A 502 37.92 18.58 9.74
C LEU A 502 38.87 18.78 10.91
N GLY A 503 38.37 19.19 12.07
CA GLY A 503 39.16 19.36 13.30
C GLY A 503 39.25 18.10 14.17
N GLY A 504 38.71 16.94 13.72
CA GLY A 504 38.62 15.70 14.47
C GLY A 504 37.20 15.40 14.99
N TRP A 505 37.05 14.31 15.73
CA TRP A 505 35.77 13.89 16.29
C TRP A 505 35.27 14.83 17.38
N LYS A 506 34.05 15.36 17.20
CA LYS A 506 33.34 16.19 18.20
C LYS A 506 32.05 15.49 18.62
N ARG A 507 31.61 15.70 19.86
CA ARG A 507 30.24 15.32 20.22
C ARG A 507 29.25 16.25 19.52
N ALA A 508 28.08 15.74 19.13
CA ALA A 508 27.08 16.52 18.39
C ALA A 508 26.76 17.87 19.07
N LYS A 509 26.66 17.91 20.41
CA LYS A 509 26.45 19.13 21.20
C LYS A 509 27.60 20.15 21.18
N GLU A 510 28.75 19.78 20.66
CA GLU A 510 29.97 20.63 20.59
C GLU A 510 30.18 21.20 19.17
N ILE A 511 29.31 20.83 18.22
CA ILE A 511 29.35 21.35 16.86
C ILE A 511 28.81 22.77 16.83
N VAL A 512 29.48 23.62 16.10
CA VAL A 512 29.10 25.04 15.96
C VAL A 512 29.01 25.44 14.49
N ILE A 513 28.29 26.53 14.22
CA ILE A 513 28.20 27.09 12.85
C ILE A 513 29.62 27.42 12.36
N GLY A 514 29.95 27.00 11.16
CA GLY A 514 31.27 27.09 10.57
C GLY A 514 32.15 25.85 10.75
N ASP A 515 31.71 24.82 11.50
CA ASP A 515 32.36 23.52 11.47
C ASP A 515 32.14 22.86 10.10
N HIS A 516 33.06 22.00 9.72
CA HIS A 516 32.95 21.20 8.47
C HIS A 516 32.82 19.74 8.85
N LEU A 517 31.69 19.16 8.50
CA LEU A 517 31.41 17.72 8.68
C LEU A 517 32.10 16.93 7.58
N CYS A 518 32.65 15.80 7.94
CA CYS A 518 33.34 14.89 7.03
C CYS A 518 32.58 13.57 6.93
N GLY A 519 32.31 13.11 5.71
CA GLY A 519 31.94 11.74 5.38
C GLY A 519 32.97 11.12 4.45
N ASP A 520 32.78 9.88 4.05
CA ASP A 520 33.74 9.14 3.22
C ASP A 520 34.08 9.87 1.91
N ASP A 521 33.12 10.61 1.33
CA ASP A 521 33.27 11.27 0.02
C ASP A 521 32.82 12.74 0.01
N TYR A 522 32.57 13.38 1.19
CA TYR A 522 32.07 14.76 1.25
C TYR A 522 32.62 15.55 2.44
N ILE A 523 32.65 16.86 2.28
CA ILE A 523 32.89 17.84 3.34
C ILE A 523 31.84 18.95 3.19
N GLU A 524 31.07 19.21 4.23
CA GLU A 524 29.98 20.19 4.21
C GLU A 524 30.10 21.16 5.40
N GLU A 525 29.93 22.46 5.15
CA GLU A 525 29.98 23.50 6.18
C GLU A 525 28.65 23.56 6.94
N VAL A 526 28.72 23.57 8.26
CA VAL A 526 27.56 23.76 9.15
C VAL A 526 27.10 25.22 9.06
N VAL A 527 25.91 25.46 8.54
CA VAL A 527 25.36 26.82 8.34
C VAL A 527 24.28 27.19 9.36
N ALA A 528 23.64 26.23 9.99
CA ALA A 528 22.68 26.44 11.06
C ALA A 528 22.61 25.22 11.99
N ILE A 529 22.24 25.46 13.25
CA ILE A 529 22.02 24.41 14.26
C ILE A 529 20.70 24.71 14.96
N ASP A 530 19.84 23.72 15.05
CA ASP A 530 18.63 23.76 15.87
C ASP A 530 18.71 22.64 16.90
N THR A 531 18.38 22.95 18.16
CA THR A 531 18.55 22.01 19.28
C THR A 531 17.24 21.78 20.01
N THR A 532 16.96 20.52 20.30
CA THR A 532 15.95 20.09 21.26
C THR A 532 16.62 19.44 22.47
N GLU A 533 15.84 19.01 23.47
CA GLU A 533 16.42 18.43 24.70
C GLU A 533 17.34 17.23 24.42
N ASN A 534 17.07 16.45 23.37
CA ASN A 534 17.76 15.19 23.07
C ASN A 534 18.41 15.11 21.68
N PHE A 535 18.13 16.05 20.78
CA PHE A 535 18.62 16.03 19.40
C PHE A 535 19.14 17.39 18.96
N ILE A 536 20.10 17.32 18.08
CA ILE A 536 20.63 18.48 17.36
C ILE A 536 20.36 18.28 15.88
N ARG A 537 19.69 19.24 15.26
CA ARG A 537 19.55 19.32 13.82
C ARG A 537 20.62 20.24 13.26
N ILE A 538 21.48 19.68 12.41
CA ILE A 538 22.60 20.39 11.81
C ILE A 538 22.24 20.63 10.35
N PHE A 539 22.21 21.89 9.93
CA PHE A 539 22.02 22.28 8.54
C PHE A 539 23.40 22.53 7.92
N VAL A 540 23.64 21.97 6.76
CA VAL A 540 24.91 22.05 6.03
C VAL A 540 24.73 22.65 4.64
N LYS A 541 25.84 23.09 4.03
CA LYS A 541 25.87 23.68 2.69
C LYS A 541 27.03 23.08 1.89
#